data_b182b58bab03578af2aaeca0dc28c7fd
#
_entry.id   b182b58bab03578af2aaeca0dc28c7fd
#
_cell.length_a   1.000
_cell.length_b   1.000
_cell.length_c   1.000
_cell.angle_alpha   90.00
_cell.angle_beta   90.00
_cell.angle_gamma   90.00
#
_symmetry.space_group_name_H-M   'P 1'
#
loop_
_entity.id
_entity.type
_entity.pdbx_description
1 polymer ?
#
loop_
_entity_poly.entity_id
_entity_poly.type
_entity_poly.pdbx_seq_one_letter_code
_entity_poly.pdbx_strand_id
1 'polypeptide(L)'
;MRYHLFGRYWDDPITESQGIAGKDITAVYYDLHTQVLWASTSKGLNYSLDGGARWHLASADLLRLRPGEEINRIGSTSEYLWCITRSQVMKIDRLSGYLISPYETLPEKEVSWGSAVANGIVDWREIFDGYTATGGWIFHGNQLNGPNFEEVNISTVFLDRFGDIWVGTFDGPVFYADPQMLTLEPLYFGPAQTSATVLLHDDSYLWLGGNSSNSNSSGITRFDYERGYWDIFRKGKEIMFGSDQILSSVVIDNEIWFGTTSDLQIFNKERNSWYEVNENRTLLNGSVYSLAYDGDYVYAGSSYGLVKLNPSTRRKSSWEISDAVRGFRIHDLHFDGQSLWISWGVNNLWKWTPSSNELETFSELPNSNDEYFNLVELHSRKRAMTSHGNDVYFGDEYGILIYTRSRENWTRLKGAGRLVGQQFLDLEVTVSSESGIRYLWAASLDGVYLVDLENFGITHISKEDGLSSDKVYALTSSGGYIWFGTPSGLSLFDWQRYFE
;
A
#
# COMPACT_ATOMS: atom_id res chain seq x y z
N MET A 1 7.47 -8.27 -12.85
CA MET A 1 8.12 -6.93 -12.83
C MET A 1 9.50 -7.02 -13.44
N ARG A 2 10.04 -5.93 -13.97
CA ARG A 2 11.41 -5.80 -14.46
C ARG A 2 12.15 -4.82 -13.58
N TYR A 3 13.40 -5.09 -13.26
CA TYR A 3 14.25 -4.18 -12.50
C TYR A 3 15.28 -3.50 -13.40
N HIS A 4 15.37 -2.18 -13.32
CA HIS A 4 16.35 -1.38 -14.05
C HIS A 4 17.60 -1.16 -13.21
N LEU A 5 18.66 -1.94 -13.49
CA LEU A 5 19.91 -1.94 -12.75
C LEU A 5 20.55 -0.56 -12.63
N PHE A 6 20.63 0.19 -13.70
CA PHE A 6 21.27 1.51 -13.71
C PHE A 6 20.39 2.60 -13.05
N GLY A 7 19.07 2.51 -13.21
CA GLY A 7 18.11 3.44 -12.60
C GLY A 7 17.73 3.06 -11.17
N ARG A 8 18.00 1.82 -10.75
CA ARG A 8 17.63 1.24 -9.46
C ARG A 8 16.13 1.33 -9.15
N TYR A 9 15.30 1.10 -10.16
CA TYR A 9 13.84 1.10 -10.01
C TYR A 9 13.19 -0.14 -10.64
N TRP A 10 11.96 -0.44 -10.20
CA TRP A 10 11.12 -1.50 -10.74
C TRP A 10 10.11 -0.93 -11.73
N ASP A 11 9.90 -1.62 -12.86
CA ASP A 11 8.76 -1.36 -13.75
C ASP A 11 7.45 -1.81 -13.10
N ASP A 12 6.34 -1.41 -13.71
CA ASP A 12 5.01 -1.89 -13.33
C ASP A 12 4.94 -3.42 -13.32
N PRO A 13 4.11 -3.99 -12.43
CA PRO A 13 3.85 -5.41 -12.40
C PRO A 13 3.36 -5.93 -13.76
N ILE A 14 3.95 -7.02 -14.23
CA ILE A 14 3.43 -7.77 -15.38
C ILE A 14 2.19 -8.53 -14.91
N THR A 15 1.05 -8.24 -15.51
CA THR A 15 -0.25 -8.79 -15.14
C THR A 15 -0.93 -9.47 -16.34
N GLU A 16 -2.14 -9.96 -16.13
CA GLU A 16 -2.95 -10.55 -17.21
C GLU A 16 -3.27 -9.54 -18.34
N SER A 17 -3.18 -8.23 -18.07
CA SER A 17 -3.33 -7.19 -19.11
C SER A 17 -2.23 -7.22 -20.17
N GLN A 18 -1.03 -7.70 -19.83
CA GLN A 18 0.04 -7.95 -20.77
C GLN A 18 -0.03 -9.34 -21.42
N GLY A 19 -1.08 -10.12 -21.13
CA GLY A 19 -1.35 -11.42 -21.71
C GLY A 19 -0.75 -12.62 -20.98
N ILE A 20 -0.09 -12.43 -19.83
CA ILE A 20 0.38 -13.57 -19.03
C ILE A 20 -0.83 -14.31 -18.44
N ALA A 21 -0.90 -15.60 -18.67
CA ALA A 21 -2.01 -16.38 -18.14
C ALA A 21 -1.67 -16.92 -16.74
N GLY A 22 -2.48 -16.57 -15.77
CA GLY A 22 -2.30 -16.98 -14.36
C GLY A 22 -1.43 -16.02 -13.55
N LYS A 23 -1.62 -16.05 -12.24
CA LYS A 23 -0.95 -15.14 -11.28
C LYS A 23 0.22 -15.80 -10.57
N ASP A 24 0.21 -17.13 -10.46
CA ASP A 24 1.21 -17.88 -9.70
C ASP A 24 2.32 -18.33 -10.65
N ILE A 25 3.46 -17.65 -10.60
CA ILE A 25 4.63 -18.01 -11.41
C ILE A 25 5.42 -19.08 -10.67
N THR A 26 5.61 -20.24 -11.33
CA THR A 26 6.30 -21.40 -10.75
C THR A 26 7.73 -21.55 -11.28
N ALA A 27 8.03 -21.09 -12.49
CA ALA A 27 9.38 -21.04 -13.03
C ALA A 27 9.51 -19.93 -14.09
N VAL A 28 10.71 -19.36 -14.20
CA VAL A 28 11.07 -18.36 -15.22
C VAL A 28 12.38 -18.75 -15.88
N TYR A 29 12.49 -18.55 -17.18
CA TYR A 29 13.71 -18.81 -17.95
C TYR A 29 13.87 -17.80 -19.09
N TYR A 30 15.03 -17.16 -19.17
CA TYR A 30 15.40 -16.35 -20.32
C TYR A 30 16.36 -17.11 -21.21
N ASP A 31 15.93 -17.42 -22.41
CA ASP A 31 16.74 -18.12 -23.40
C ASP A 31 17.63 -17.12 -24.15
N LEU A 32 18.91 -17.12 -23.81
CA LEU A 32 19.90 -16.20 -24.38
C LEU A 32 20.07 -16.34 -25.92
N HIS A 33 19.79 -17.53 -26.49
CA HIS A 33 19.97 -17.77 -27.92
C HIS A 33 18.79 -17.24 -28.74
N THR A 34 17.58 -17.50 -28.27
CA THR A 34 16.36 -17.09 -28.96
C THR A 34 15.84 -15.75 -28.48
N GLN A 35 16.39 -15.23 -27.38
CA GLN A 35 15.93 -14.03 -26.68
C GLN A 35 14.46 -14.13 -26.21
N VAL A 36 13.95 -15.33 -26.05
CA VAL A 36 12.59 -15.60 -25.57
C VAL A 36 12.60 -15.69 -24.05
N LEU A 37 11.71 -14.96 -23.41
CA LEU A 37 11.44 -15.06 -21.97
C LEU A 37 10.29 -16.04 -21.76
N TRP A 38 10.54 -17.10 -20.99
CA TRP A 38 9.58 -18.13 -20.66
C TRP A 38 9.14 -17.99 -19.19
N ALA A 39 7.86 -18.19 -18.92
CA ALA A 39 7.32 -18.24 -17.57
C ALA A 39 6.24 -19.30 -17.46
N SER A 40 6.30 -20.14 -16.46
CA SER A 40 5.25 -21.11 -16.19
C SER A 40 4.30 -20.63 -15.09
N THR A 41 3.05 -20.99 -15.25
CA THR A 41 1.97 -20.73 -14.30
C THR A 41 1.10 -21.98 -14.16
N SER A 42 0.15 -21.95 -13.24
CA SER A 42 -0.88 -23.00 -13.12
C SER A 42 -1.72 -23.20 -14.41
N LYS A 43 -1.72 -22.23 -15.33
CA LYS A 43 -2.44 -22.31 -16.61
C LYS A 43 -1.59 -22.83 -17.78
N GLY A 44 -0.28 -23.01 -17.57
CA GLY A 44 0.63 -23.54 -18.58
C GLY A 44 1.90 -22.74 -18.74
N LEU A 45 2.55 -22.89 -19.88
CA LEU A 45 3.80 -22.23 -20.23
C LEU A 45 3.52 -20.96 -21.03
N ASN A 46 3.97 -19.82 -20.52
CA ASN A 46 3.87 -18.53 -21.17
C ASN A 46 5.23 -18.15 -21.79
N TYR A 47 5.21 -17.41 -22.91
CA TYR A 47 6.43 -16.87 -23.51
C TYR A 47 6.24 -15.43 -23.97
N SER A 48 7.34 -14.69 -23.97
CA SER A 48 7.41 -13.31 -24.47
C SER A 48 8.61 -13.14 -25.39
N LEU A 49 8.39 -12.47 -26.52
CA LEU A 49 9.39 -12.18 -27.56
C LEU A 49 9.96 -10.76 -27.44
N ASP A 50 9.40 -9.93 -26.58
CA ASP A 50 9.69 -8.50 -26.43
C ASP A 50 10.13 -8.13 -25.00
N GLY A 51 10.76 -9.07 -24.31
CA GLY A 51 11.31 -8.87 -22.97
C GLY A 51 10.24 -8.74 -21.87
N GLY A 52 9.07 -9.31 -22.06
CA GLY A 52 7.99 -9.33 -21.08
C GLY A 52 6.92 -8.24 -21.28
N ALA A 53 6.97 -7.47 -22.35
CA ALA A 53 5.95 -6.46 -22.62
C ALA A 53 4.62 -7.09 -23.08
N ARG A 54 4.68 -8.20 -23.83
CA ARG A 54 3.51 -9.00 -24.23
C ARG A 54 3.79 -10.47 -24.02
N TRP A 55 2.77 -11.20 -23.60
CA TRP A 55 2.85 -12.61 -23.30
C TRP A 55 1.89 -13.44 -24.13
N HIS A 56 2.28 -14.65 -24.44
CA HIS A 56 1.53 -15.64 -25.17
C HIS A 56 1.51 -16.95 -24.38
N LEU A 57 0.37 -17.63 -24.35
CA LEU A 57 0.17 -18.88 -23.63
C LEU A 57 0.31 -20.09 -24.58
N ALA A 58 1.23 -21.02 -24.22
CA ALA A 58 1.13 -22.40 -24.63
C ALA A 58 0.29 -23.13 -23.56
N SER A 59 -0.96 -23.48 -23.88
CA SER A 59 -1.91 -23.96 -22.88
C SER A 59 -1.48 -25.28 -22.23
N ALA A 60 -1.92 -25.52 -21.00
CA ALA A 60 -1.65 -26.76 -20.25
C ALA A 60 -2.11 -28.01 -21.03
N ASP A 61 -3.22 -27.93 -21.77
CA ASP A 61 -3.75 -29.02 -22.58
C ASP A 61 -2.80 -29.41 -23.72
N LEU A 62 -2.18 -28.41 -24.37
CA LEU A 62 -1.16 -28.63 -25.41
C LEU A 62 0.10 -29.28 -24.85
N LEU A 63 0.44 -28.98 -23.61
CA LEU A 63 1.57 -29.55 -22.90
C LEU A 63 1.25 -30.89 -22.22
N ARG A 64 -0.02 -31.32 -22.26
CA ARG A 64 -0.50 -32.53 -21.58
C ARG A 64 -0.20 -32.58 -20.09
N LEU A 65 -0.26 -31.43 -19.44
CA LEU A 65 -0.14 -31.33 -17.99
C LEU A 65 -1.37 -31.93 -17.32
N ARG A 66 -1.16 -32.68 -16.26
CA ARG A 66 -2.26 -33.20 -15.43
C ARG A 66 -2.90 -32.06 -14.62
N PRO A 67 -4.16 -32.17 -14.24
CA PRO A 67 -4.78 -31.20 -13.36
C PRO A 67 -3.96 -31.00 -12.08
N GLY A 68 -3.59 -29.74 -11.77
CA GLY A 68 -2.77 -29.39 -10.61
C GLY A 68 -1.27 -29.69 -10.75
N GLU A 69 -0.82 -30.09 -11.94
CA GLU A 69 0.61 -30.26 -12.22
C GLU A 69 1.22 -28.96 -12.74
N GLU A 70 2.33 -28.56 -12.15
CA GLU A 70 3.04 -27.32 -12.44
C GLU A 70 4.45 -27.58 -12.95
N ILE A 71 4.89 -26.74 -13.89
CA ILE A 71 6.29 -26.74 -14.33
C ILE A 71 7.14 -26.03 -13.30
N ASN A 72 8.04 -26.76 -12.68
CA ASN A 72 8.89 -26.24 -11.60
C ASN A 72 10.26 -25.78 -12.08
N ARG A 73 10.62 -26.16 -13.31
CA ARG A 73 11.95 -25.88 -13.85
C ARG A 73 11.91 -25.77 -15.37
N ILE A 74 12.59 -24.76 -15.91
CA ILE A 74 12.70 -24.50 -17.35
C ILE A 74 14.18 -24.32 -17.69
N GLY A 75 14.64 -24.92 -18.76
CA GLY A 75 15.98 -24.75 -19.29
C GLY A 75 16.02 -25.07 -20.78
N SER A 76 17.15 -24.86 -21.44
CA SER A 76 17.31 -25.19 -22.85
C SER A 76 18.64 -25.89 -23.19
N THR A 77 18.60 -26.69 -24.22
CA THR A 77 19.79 -27.12 -24.98
C THR A 77 19.92 -26.26 -26.24
N SER A 78 20.85 -26.55 -27.12
CA SER A 78 21.00 -25.88 -28.41
C SER A 78 19.70 -25.95 -29.27
N GLU A 79 18.92 -27.01 -29.13
CA GLU A 79 17.79 -27.31 -30.02
C GLU A 79 16.42 -27.24 -29.32
N TYR A 80 16.35 -27.56 -28.05
CA TYR A 80 15.07 -27.78 -27.34
C TYR A 80 14.96 -27.02 -26.04
N LEU A 81 13.72 -26.70 -25.68
CA LEU A 81 13.37 -26.27 -24.33
C LEU A 81 12.99 -27.49 -23.49
N TRP A 82 13.42 -27.52 -22.27
CA TRP A 82 13.18 -28.58 -21.31
C TRP A 82 12.39 -28.06 -20.12
N CYS A 83 11.25 -28.68 -19.85
CA CYS A 83 10.41 -28.33 -18.72
C CYS A 83 10.23 -29.54 -17.81
N ILE A 84 10.42 -29.35 -16.52
CA ILE A 84 10.31 -30.40 -15.51
C ILE A 84 9.11 -30.09 -14.61
N THR A 85 8.27 -31.09 -14.42
CA THR A 85 7.22 -31.17 -13.41
C THR A 85 7.59 -32.21 -12.35
N ARG A 86 6.67 -32.47 -11.40
CA ARG A 86 6.88 -33.56 -10.43
C ARG A 86 6.93 -34.95 -11.09
N SER A 87 6.25 -35.16 -12.20
CA SER A 87 6.05 -36.48 -12.80
C SER A 87 6.57 -36.62 -14.24
N GLN A 88 6.97 -35.52 -14.88
CA GLN A 88 7.32 -35.50 -16.30
C GLN A 88 8.58 -34.70 -16.58
N VAL A 89 9.34 -35.15 -17.57
CA VAL A 89 10.42 -34.40 -18.21
C VAL A 89 10.00 -34.14 -19.63
N MET A 90 9.61 -32.94 -19.94
CA MET A 90 9.04 -32.55 -21.22
C MET A 90 10.10 -31.94 -22.14
N LYS A 91 10.13 -32.42 -23.36
CA LYS A 91 10.88 -31.85 -24.47
C LYS A 91 9.95 -31.00 -25.32
N ILE A 92 10.27 -29.74 -25.47
CA ILE A 92 9.43 -28.73 -26.08
C ILE A 92 10.20 -28.05 -27.19
N ASP A 93 9.51 -27.73 -28.29
CA ASP A 93 10.09 -26.93 -29.35
C ASP A 93 10.41 -25.52 -28.84
N ARG A 94 11.65 -25.10 -29.01
CA ARG A 94 12.23 -23.90 -28.42
C ARG A 94 11.66 -22.59 -28.98
N LEU A 95 11.08 -22.62 -30.17
CA LEU A 95 10.55 -21.43 -30.82
C LEU A 95 9.02 -21.29 -30.66
N SER A 96 8.33 -22.42 -30.80
CA SER A 96 6.87 -22.44 -30.81
C SER A 96 6.24 -22.74 -29.45
N GLY A 97 7.01 -23.33 -28.52
CA GLY A 97 6.49 -23.80 -27.24
C GLY A 97 5.63 -25.08 -27.32
N TYR A 98 5.61 -25.76 -28.48
CA TYR A 98 4.86 -27.00 -28.65
C TYR A 98 5.57 -28.21 -28.03
N LEU A 99 4.78 -29.05 -27.35
CA LEU A 99 5.26 -30.30 -26.78
C LEU A 99 5.68 -31.27 -27.89
N ILE A 100 6.96 -31.71 -27.82
CA ILE A 100 7.49 -32.76 -28.68
C ILE A 100 7.29 -34.13 -28.01
N SER A 101 7.72 -34.23 -26.75
CA SER A 101 7.54 -35.46 -25.97
C SER A 101 7.39 -35.12 -24.47
N PRO A 102 6.46 -35.78 -23.76
CA PRO A 102 6.25 -35.55 -22.32
C PRO A 102 7.10 -36.44 -21.42
N TYR A 103 7.81 -37.44 -21.96
CA TYR A 103 8.57 -38.42 -21.16
C TYR A 103 9.91 -38.70 -21.81
N GLU A 104 10.85 -37.80 -21.58
CA GLU A 104 12.20 -37.92 -22.13
C GLU A 104 13.22 -38.14 -21.03
N THR A 105 14.40 -38.70 -21.42
CA THR A 105 15.53 -38.71 -20.53
C THR A 105 16.24 -37.38 -20.61
N LEU A 106 16.36 -36.74 -19.47
CA LEU A 106 16.94 -35.41 -19.37
C LEU A 106 18.44 -35.43 -19.66
N PRO A 107 18.95 -34.65 -20.65
CA PRO A 107 20.38 -34.51 -20.87
C PRO A 107 20.97 -33.47 -19.90
N GLU A 108 21.02 -33.80 -18.62
CA GLU A 108 21.34 -32.83 -17.53
C GLU A 108 22.59 -32.01 -17.78
N LYS A 109 23.62 -32.59 -18.37
CA LYS A 109 24.92 -31.94 -18.63
C LYS A 109 24.86 -30.93 -19.78
N GLU A 110 23.83 -30.99 -20.64
CA GLU A 110 23.69 -30.17 -21.83
C GLU A 110 22.67 -29.04 -21.64
N VAL A 111 21.82 -29.14 -20.60
CA VAL A 111 20.77 -28.19 -20.35
C VAL A 111 21.29 -26.98 -19.57
N SER A 112 21.15 -25.82 -20.14
CA SER A 112 21.31 -24.53 -19.43
C SER A 112 20.01 -24.18 -18.71
N TRP A 113 20.06 -24.12 -17.40
CA TRP A 113 18.89 -23.88 -16.54
C TRP A 113 18.71 -22.41 -16.17
N GLY A 114 17.48 -21.97 -16.03
CA GLY A 114 17.12 -20.62 -15.58
C GLY A 114 17.36 -20.36 -14.10
N SER A 115 17.56 -21.43 -13.33
CA SER A 115 17.87 -21.33 -11.90
C SER A 115 19.07 -22.21 -11.60
N ALA A 116 19.99 -21.71 -10.80
CA ALA A 116 21.15 -22.48 -10.31
C ALA A 116 20.77 -23.61 -9.35
N VAL A 117 19.52 -23.66 -8.91
CA VAL A 117 19.02 -24.70 -7.98
C VAL A 117 18.75 -25.98 -8.76
N ALA A 118 19.74 -26.83 -8.86
CA ALA A 118 19.55 -28.23 -9.18
C ALA A 118 18.86 -28.94 -7.99
N ASN A 119 18.14 -30.02 -8.26
CA ASN A 119 17.48 -30.93 -7.31
C ASN A 119 18.41 -31.49 -6.21
N GLY A 120 19.09 -30.66 -5.49
CA GLY A 120 20.01 -30.98 -4.41
C GLY A 120 20.01 -29.87 -3.39
N ILE A 121 20.35 -30.21 -2.19
CA ILE A 121 20.59 -29.24 -1.14
C ILE A 121 21.82 -28.45 -1.59
N VAL A 122 21.57 -27.29 -2.21
CA VAL A 122 22.62 -26.31 -2.47
C VAL A 122 22.94 -25.68 -1.12
N ASP A 123 24.18 -25.84 -0.66
CA ASP A 123 24.63 -25.08 0.52
C ASP A 123 24.93 -23.65 0.07
N TRP A 124 23.97 -22.76 0.35
CA TRP A 124 24.08 -21.34 0.02
C TRP A 124 25.32 -20.68 0.65
N ARG A 125 25.88 -21.26 1.72
CA ARG A 125 27.10 -20.80 2.36
C ARG A 125 28.31 -20.92 1.42
N GLU A 126 28.36 -21.91 0.56
CA GLU A 126 29.45 -22.05 -0.40
C GLU A 126 29.37 -20.96 -1.49
N ILE A 127 28.15 -20.56 -1.90
CA ILE A 127 27.97 -19.52 -2.91
C ILE A 127 28.22 -18.13 -2.32
N PHE A 128 27.80 -17.91 -1.09
CA PHE A 128 27.86 -16.60 -0.42
C PHE A 128 28.96 -16.55 0.66
N ASP A 129 29.97 -17.41 0.56
CA ASP A 129 31.12 -17.35 1.47
C ASP A 129 31.81 -15.98 1.36
N GLY A 130 31.98 -15.32 2.48
CA GLY A 130 32.53 -13.96 2.56
C GLY A 130 31.55 -12.83 2.25
N TYR A 131 30.31 -13.10 1.81
CA TYR A 131 29.33 -12.05 1.59
C TYR A 131 28.72 -11.56 2.91
N THR A 132 28.49 -10.26 2.97
CA THR A 132 27.77 -9.61 4.08
C THR A 132 26.42 -9.09 3.57
N ALA A 133 25.33 -9.56 4.15
CA ALA A 133 24.01 -9.04 3.84
C ALA A 133 23.86 -7.63 4.44
N THR A 134 23.37 -6.70 3.63
CA THR A 134 23.14 -5.31 4.03
C THR A 134 21.72 -5.10 4.58
N GLY A 135 21.40 -3.91 5.04
CA GLY A 135 20.05 -3.57 5.48
C GLY A 135 19.61 -4.28 6.76
N GLY A 136 20.55 -4.81 7.56
CA GLY A 136 20.24 -5.54 8.79
C GLY A 136 19.88 -7.01 8.59
N TRP A 137 20.01 -7.53 7.37
CA TRP A 137 19.83 -8.93 7.05
C TRP A 137 21.07 -9.75 7.45
N ILE A 138 20.87 -11.00 7.86
CA ILE A 138 21.92 -11.92 8.28
C ILE A 138 21.66 -13.29 7.67
N PHE A 139 22.70 -13.92 7.14
CA PHE A 139 22.65 -15.33 6.74
C PHE A 139 22.61 -16.26 7.94
N HIS A 140 21.65 -17.18 7.94
CA HIS A 140 21.58 -18.26 8.91
C HIS A 140 21.27 -19.58 8.20
N GLY A 141 22.29 -20.32 7.82
CA GLY A 141 22.14 -21.57 7.06
C GLY A 141 21.61 -21.32 5.65
N ASN A 142 20.42 -21.86 5.36
CA ASN A 142 19.72 -21.66 4.08
C ASN A 142 18.65 -20.57 4.14
N GLN A 143 18.67 -19.76 5.19
CA GLN A 143 17.70 -18.70 5.44
C GLN A 143 18.41 -17.37 5.53
N LEU A 144 17.66 -16.33 5.24
CA LEU A 144 18.01 -14.94 5.51
C LEU A 144 17.11 -14.43 6.62
N ASN A 145 17.73 -13.96 7.70
CA ASN A 145 17.00 -13.36 8.82
C ASN A 145 17.06 -11.85 8.67
N GLY A 146 15.90 -11.24 8.58
CA GLY A 146 15.75 -9.79 8.45
C GLY A 146 15.83 -9.04 9.78
N PRO A 147 15.93 -7.71 9.72
CA PRO A 147 16.10 -6.85 10.88
C PRO A 147 14.94 -6.92 11.88
N ASN A 148 13.76 -7.36 11.45
CA ASN A 148 12.58 -7.52 12.30
C ASN A 148 12.29 -8.98 12.65
N PHE A 149 13.32 -9.83 12.67
CA PHE A 149 13.20 -11.28 12.89
C PHE A 149 12.40 -12.00 11.79
N GLU A 150 12.30 -11.40 10.62
CA GLU A 150 11.76 -12.09 9.43
C GLU A 150 12.69 -13.24 9.07
N GLU A 151 12.12 -14.40 8.84
CA GLU A 151 12.85 -15.56 8.34
C GLU A 151 12.37 -15.85 6.91
N VAL A 152 13.23 -15.66 5.92
CA VAL A 152 12.91 -15.96 4.53
C VAL A 152 13.83 -17.04 3.99
N ASN A 153 13.24 -18.01 3.31
CA ASN A 153 13.96 -19.07 2.65
C ASN A 153 14.37 -18.63 1.24
N ILE A 154 15.59 -18.96 0.86
CA ILE A 154 16.03 -18.74 -0.52
C ILE A 154 15.29 -19.71 -1.44
N SER A 155 14.65 -19.17 -2.47
CA SER A 155 13.90 -19.94 -3.46
C SER A 155 14.73 -20.25 -4.69
N THR A 156 15.58 -19.32 -5.11
CA THR A 156 16.42 -19.45 -6.32
C THR A 156 17.62 -18.52 -6.27
N VAL A 157 18.66 -18.88 -7.02
CA VAL A 157 19.80 -18.02 -7.30
C VAL A 157 20.02 -18.01 -8.80
N PHE A 158 20.26 -16.84 -9.36
CA PHE A 158 20.52 -16.66 -10.78
C PHE A 158 21.78 -15.83 -10.98
N LEU A 159 22.70 -16.35 -11.80
CA LEU A 159 23.88 -15.64 -12.25
C LEU A 159 23.58 -15.01 -13.60
N ASP A 160 23.66 -13.69 -13.70
CA ASP A 160 23.44 -13.00 -14.95
C ASP A 160 24.67 -12.99 -15.87
N ARG A 161 24.51 -12.46 -17.09
CA ARG A 161 25.59 -12.40 -18.09
C ARG A 161 26.74 -11.48 -17.72
N PHE A 162 26.57 -10.63 -16.72
CA PHE A 162 27.57 -9.68 -16.24
C PHE A 162 28.35 -10.26 -15.06
N GLY A 163 27.93 -11.42 -14.55
CA GLY A 163 28.50 -12.05 -13.37
C GLY A 163 27.85 -11.64 -12.06
N ASP A 164 26.78 -10.86 -12.10
CA ASP A 164 26.02 -10.46 -10.92
C ASP A 164 25.10 -11.60 -10.48
N ILE A 165 24.95 -11.74 -9.17
CA ILE A 165 24.16 -12.82 -8.57
C ILE A 165 22.85 -12.24 -8.03
N TRP A 166 21.74 -12.84 -8.45
CA TRP A 166 20.39 -12.50 -8.02
C TRP A 166 19.83 -13.62 -7.15
N VAL A 167 19.24 -13.26 -6.02
CA VAL A 167 18.67 -14.22 -5.06
C VAL A 167 17.19 -13.96 -4.91
N GLY A 168 16.39 -14.93 -5.31
CA GLY A 168 14.94 -14.94 -5.04
C GLY A 168 14.66 -15.57 -3.69
N THR A 169 13.68 -15.07 -2.97
CA THR A 169 13.22 -15.62 -1.70
C THR A 169 11.74 -15.96 -1.73
N PHE A 170 11.29 -16.81 -0.82
CA PHE A 170 9.87 -17.02 -0.56
C PHE A 170 9.39 -15.95 0.43
N ASP A 171 8.35 -15.21 0.07
CA ASP A 171 7.69 -14.20 0.91
C ASP A 171 8.62 -13.07 1.44
N GLY A 172 9.71 -12.78 0.69
CA GLY A 172 10.69 -11.77 1.06
C GLY A 172 11.19 -10.95 -0.12
N PRO A 173 12.17 -10.04 0.10
CA PRO A 173 12.76 -9.25 -0.95
C PRO A 173 13.58 -10.10 -1.92
N VAL A 174 13.77 -9.62 -3.13
CA VAL A 174 14.84 -10.09 -4.02
C VAL A 174 16.14 -9.49 -3.52
N PHE A 175 17.24 -10.28 -3.54
CA PHE A 175 18.54 -9.73 -3.20
C PHE A 175 19.43 -9.67 -4.44
N TYR A 176 20.21 -8.62 -4.51
CA TYR A 176 21.29 -8.44 -5.45
C TYR A 176 22.62 -8.66 -4.72
N ALA A 177 23.44 -9.57 -5.21
CA ALA A 177 24.74 -9.84 -4.66
C ALA A 177 25.82 -9.24 -5.56
N ASP A 178 26.53 -8.27 -5.02
CA ASP A 178 27.66 -7.64 -5.69
C ASP A 178 28.94 -8.47 -5.44
N PRO A 179 29.49 -9.15 -6.46
CA PRO A 179 30.67 -9.99 -6.29
C PRO A 179 31.96 -9.19 -6.07
N GLN A 180 31.98 -7.89 -6.38
CA GLN A 180 33.17 -7.05 -6.15
C GLN A 180 33.20 -6.53 -4.72
N MET A 181 32.05 -6.15 -4.20
CA MET A 181 31.91 -5.64 -2.82
C MET A 181 31.65 -6.75 -1.81
N LEU A 182 31.35 -7.96 -2.25
CA LEU A 182 30.91 -9.10 -1.44
C LEU A 182 29.74 -8.73 -0.52
N THR A 183 28.80 -7.99 -1.09
CA THR A 183 27.56 -7.56 -0.39
C THR A 183 26.35 -8.20 -1.01
N LEU A 184 25.36 -8.49 -0.17
CA LEU A 184 24.03 -8.95 -0.55
C LEU A 184 23.01 -7.88 -0.14
N GLU A 185 22.51 -7.13 -1.10
CA GLU A 185 21.61 -5.99 -0.90
C GLU A 185 20.14 -6.39 -1.13
N PRO A 186 19.23 -6.18 -0.16
CA PRO A 186 17.81 -6.43 -0.39
C PRO A 186 17.21 -5.36 -1.31
N LEU A 187 16.52 -5.80 -2.33
CA LEU A 187 15.76 -4.96 -3.25
C LEU A 187 14.28 -5.11 -2.94
N TYR A 188 13.71 -4.08 -2.37
CA TYR A 188 12.29 -4.07 -2.05
C TYR A 188 11.49 -3.62 -3.27
N PHE A 189 10.33 -4.24 -3.47
CA PHE A 189 9.34 -3.86 -4.46
C PHE A 189 7.95 -3.83 -3.81
N GLY A 190 7.23 -2.75 -4.05
CA GLY A 190 5.94 -2.54 -3.39
C GLY A 190 6.07 -2.06 -1.93
N PRO A 191 4.94 -1.93 -1.23
CA PRO A 191 4.89 -1.41 0.12
C PRO A 191 5.46 -2.39 1.14
N ALA A 192 5.93 -1.85 2.27
CA ALA A 192 6.45 -2.65 3.39
C ALA A 192 5.43 -3.66 3.92
N GLN A 193 4.16 -3.36 3.75
CA GLN A 193 3.04 -4.20 4.15
C GLN A 193 1.94 -4.18 3.10
N THR A 194 1.25 -5.29 2.95
CA THR A 194 0.16 -5.41 1.96
C THR A 194 -1.06 -4.58 2.32
N SER A 195 -1.33 -4.38 3.62
CA SER A 195 -2.49 -3.62 4.07
C SER A 195 -2.15 -2.14 4.21
N ALA A 196 -2.62 -1.32 3.29
CA ALA A 196 -2.46 0.13 3.31
C ALA A 196 -3.71 0.78 3.96
N THR A 197 -3.61 1.11 5.26
CA THR A 197 -4.70 1.73 6.02
C THR A 197 -4.52 3.23 6.24
N VAL A 198 -3.37 3.77 5.89
CA VAL A 198 -3.05 5.18 5.90
C VAL A 198 -2.35 5.53 4.60
N LEU A 199 -2.85 6.54 3.91
CA LEU A 199 -2.25 7.13 2.72
C LEU A 199 -2.09 8.63 2.94
N LEU A 200 -1.00 9.17 2.42
CA LEU A 200 -0.74 10.61 2.41
C LEU A 200 0.07 10.97 1.17
N HIS A 201 -0.37 11.97 0.44
CA HIS A 201 0.41 12.58 -0.63
C HIS A 201 1.04 13.90 -0.14
N ASP A 202 2.34 14.09 -0.35
CA ASP A 202 3.11 15.24 0.14
C ASP A 202 3.63 16.16 -0.99
N ASP A 203 2.92 16.21 -2.13
CA ASP A 203 3.28 16.88 -3.38
C ASP A 203 4.43 16.21 -4.18
N SER A 204 5.19 15.33 -3.59
CA SER A 204 6.34 14.66 -4.23
C SER A 204 6.25 13.14 -4.17
N TYR A 205 5.74 12.64 -3.07
CA TYR A 205 5.73 11.20 -2.76
C TYR A 205 4.36 10.77 -2.22
N LEU A 206 4.04 9.52 -2.48
CA LEU A 206 2.96 8.84 -1.77
C LEU A 206 3.53 8.12 -0.55
N TRP A 207 3.05 8.46 0.63
CA TRP A 207 3.38 7.80 1.88
C TRP A 207 2.27 6.84 2.26
N LEU A 208 2.65 5.66 2.69
CA LEU A 208 1.68 4.62 3.06
C LEU A 208 2.21 3.72 4.16
N GLY A 209 1.27 3.16 4.86
CA GLY A 209 1.51 2.17 5.89
C GLY A 209 0.21 1.75 6.55
N GLY A 210 0.33 1.16 7.72
CA GLY A 210 -0.83 0.70 8.46
C GLY A 210 -0.43 -0.08 9.70
N ASN A 211 -1.41 -0.73 10.29
CA ASN A 211 -1.22 -1.63 11.41
C ASN A 211 -1.31 -3.07 10.90
N SER A 212 -0.17 -3.75 10.82
CA SER A 212 -0.12 -5.17 10.47
C SER A 212 -0.26 -6.03 11.72
N SER A 213 -1.16 -7.00 11.65
CA SER A 213 -1.26 -8.05 12.70
C SER A 213 -0.05 -9.02 12.69
N ASN A 214 0.70 -9.06 11.59
CA ASN A 214 1.93 -9.82 11.47
C ASN A 214 3.12 -8.90 11.74
N SER A 215 3.82 -9.14 12.83
CA SER A 215 5.02 -8.39 13.24
C SER A 215 6.17 -8.41 12.23
N ASN A 216 6.09 -9.27 11.22
CA ASN A 216 7.16 -9.50 10.24
C ASN A 216 7.08 -8.59 8.99
N SER A 217 6.01 -7.81 8.83
CA SER A 217 5.82 -6.92 7.69
C SER A 217 5.34 -5.55 8.14
N SER A 218 6.09 -4.87 8.98
CA SER A 218 5.82 -3.50 9.39
C SER A 218 6.79 -2.53 8.69
N GLY A 219 6.42 -1.28 8.65
CA GLY A 219 7.23 -0.21 8.07
C GLY A 219 6.40 0.89 7.45
N ILE A 220 6.97 2.08 7.41
CA ILE A 220 6.43 3.21 6.68
C ILE A 220 7.05 3.19 5.29
N THR A 221 6.23 3.24 4.26
CA THR A 221 6.69 3.25 2.88
C THR A 221 6.53 4.64 2.29
N ARG A 222 7.57 5.11 1.58
CA ARG A 222 7.54 6.28 0.70
C ARG A 222 7.67 5.80 -0.74
N PHE A 223 6.74 6.16 -1.57
CA PHE A 223 6.70 5.77 -2.97
C PHE A 223 6.86 6.98 -3.89
N ASP A 224 7.95 6.99 -4.65
CA ASP A 224 8.16 7.89 -5.78
C ASP A 224 7.49 7.25 -7.01
N TYR A 225 6.24 7.61 -7.27
CA TYR A 225 5.47 6.99 -8.35
C TYR A 225 5.88 7.48 -9.74
N GLU A 226 6.59 8.61 -9.86
CA GLU A 226 7.14 9.05 -11.13
C GLU A 226 8.34 8.20 -11.55
N ARG A 227 9.14 7.77 -10.58
CA ARG A 227 10.35 6.96 -10.79
C ARG A 227 10.15 5.47 -10.50
N GLY A 228 9.01 5.07 -9.94
CA GLY A 228 8.75 3.69 -9.53
C GLY A 228 9.65 3.23 -8.37
N TYR A 229 10.09 4.13 -7.51
CA TYR A 229 11.03 3.84 -6.44
C TYR A 229 10.36 3.76 -5.08
N TRP A 230 10.70 2.72 -4.29
CA TRP A 230 10.14 2.43 -2.98
C TRP A 230 11.19 2.56 -1.88
N ASP A 231 11.00 3.47 -0.95
CA ASP A 231 11.77 3.53 0.29
C ASP A 231 10.93 2.93 1.42
N ILE A 232 11.56 2.09 2.22
CA ILE A 232 10.92 1.46 3.38
C ILE A 232 11.67 1.85 4.64
N PHE A 233 10.96 2.45 5.57
CA PHE A 233 11.49 2.88 6.87
C PHE A 233 10.95 1.96 7.97
N ARG A 234 11.85 1.31 8.70
CA ARG A 234 11.52 0.30 9.72
C ARG A 234 12.03 0.69 11.09
N LYS A 235 11.30 0.24 12.09
CA LYS A 235 11.76 0.31 13.47
C LYS A 235 13.06 -0.46 13.67
N GLY A 236 13.98 0.11 14.44
CA GLY A 236 15.29 -0.47 14.72
C GLY A 236 16.35 -0.22 13.65
N LYS A 237 15.96 0.44 12.54
CA LYS A 237 16.88 0.81 11.47
C LYS A 237 16.83 2.32 11.21
N GLU A 238 15.89 2.80 10.41
CA GLU A 238 15.70 4.24 10.15
C GLU A 238 14.93 4.92 11.28
N ILE A 239 13.99 4.20 11.91
CA ILE A 239 13.18 4.64 13.05
C ILE A 239 13.78 4.01 14.30
N MET A 240 14.57 4.78 15.04
CA MET A 240 15.34 4.24 16.18
C MET A 240 14.46 3.83 17.35
N PHE A 241 13.36 4.53 17.58
CA PHE A 241 12.46 4.35 18.73
C PHE A 241 11.00 4.34 18.28
N GLY A 242 10.07 4.04 19.18
CA GLY A 242 8.65 4.08 18.94
C GLY A 242 8.14 2.95 18.04
N SER A 243 7.21 3.26 17.13
CA SER A 243 6.56 2.31 16.24
C SER A 243 6.61 2.78 14.80
N ASP A 244 6.73 1.83 13.88
CA ASP A 244 6.60 2.01 12.43
C ASP A 244 5.20 1.61 11.90
N GLN A 245 4.28 1.28 12.80
CA GLN A 245 2.88 1.04 12.48
C GLN A 245 2.09 2.33 12.60
N ILE A 246 1.73 2.94 11.47
CA ILE A 246 1.03 4.22 11.42
C ILE A 246 -0.48 4.06 11.43
N LEU A 247 -1.14 4.98 12.12
CA LEU A 247 -2.59 5.05 12.24
C LEU A 247 -3.17 6.35 11.67
N SER A 248 -2.33 7.40 11.57
CA SER A 248 -2.71 8.70 11.04
C SER A 248 -1.48 9.45 10.53
N SER A 249 -1.69 10.48 9.71
CA SER A 249 -0.62 11.30 9.19
C SER A 249 -1.09 12.71 8.89
N VAL A 250 -0.17 13.69 8.92
CA VAL A 250 -0.41 15.07 8.50
C VAL A 250 0.89 15.72 8.00
N VAL A 251 0.78 16.53 6.96
CA VAL A 251 1.90 17.34 6.45
C VAL A 251 1.93 18.67 7.19
N ILE A 252 3.12 19.06 7.64
CA ILE A 252 3.37 20.32 8.34
C ILE A 252 4.65 20.93 7.77
N ASP A 253 4.54 21.88 6.87
CA ASP A 253 5.67 22.49 6.18
C ASP A 253 6.63 21.44 5.57
N ASN A 254 7.86 21.39 6.07
CA ASN A 254 8.88 20.44 5.66
C ASN A 254 8.90 19.14 6.48
N GLU A 255 7.90 18.91 7.31
CA GLU A 255 7.79 17.72 8.13
C GLU A 255 6.51 16.93 7.81
N ILE A 256 6.58 15.61 7.96
CA ILE A 256 5.42 14.74 8.00
C ILE A 256 5.34 14.14 9.39
N TRP A 257 4.21 14.33 10.04
CA TRP A 257 3.94 13.79 11.34
C TRP A 257 3.06 12.55 11.20
N PHE A 258 3.50 11.47 11.79
CA PHE A 258 2.80 10.19 11.81
C PHE A 258 2.37 9.85 13.22
N GLY A 259 1.07 9.65 13.40
CA GLY A 259 0.52 9.01 14.59
C GLY A 259 0.69 7.51 14.50
N THR A 260 1.29 6.90 15.51
CA THR A 260 1.59 5.47 15.51
C THR A 260 0.81 4.71 16.58
N THR A 261 1.05 3.41 16.68
CA THR A 261 0.45 2.58 17.75
C THR A 261 1.00 2.87 19.15
N SER A 262 2.08 3.64 19.26
CA SER A 262 2.67 3.97 20.56
C SER A 262 2.89 5.47 20.82
N ASP A 263 3.10 6.28 19.76
CA ASP A 263 3.55 7.66 19.86
C ASP A 263 3.44 8.44 18.55
N LEU A 264 4.22 9.53 18.42
CA LEU A 264 4.40 10.33 17.22
C LEU A 264 5.80 10.13 16.63
N GLN A 265 5.87 9.87 15.33
CA GLN A 265 7.08 9.89 14.54
C GLN A 265 7.05 11.08 13.57
N ILE A 266 8.17 11.74 13.38
CA ILE A 266 8.28 12.90 12.50
C ILE A 266 9.38 12.63 11.48
N PHE A 267 9.03 12.76 10.21
CA PHE A 267 9.98 12.73 9.11
C PHE A 267 10.25 14.16 8.62
N ASN A 268 11.51 14.57 8.61
CA ASN A 268 11.90 15.85 8.03
C ASN A 268 12.33 15.66 6.56
N LYS A 269 11.60 16.29 5.65
CA LYS A 269 11.77 16.12 4.19
C LYS A 269 13.12 16.67 3.69
N GLU A 270 13.58 17.79 4.21
CA GLU A 270 14.86 18.40 3.80
C GLU A 270 16.08 17.58 4.24
N ARG A 271 16.02 17.07 5.48
CA ARG A 271 17.12 16.31 6.08
C ARG A 271 17.06 14.83 5.77
N ASN A 272 15.96 14.37 5.18
CA ASN A 272 15.65 12.95 4.94
C ASN A 272 15.90 12.10 6.20
N SER A 273 15.37 12.54 7.34
CA SER A 273 15.67 11.94 8.65
C SER A 273 14.46 11.91 9.57
N TRP A 274 14.45 10.90 10.44
CA TRP A 274 13.39 10.65 11.42
C TRP A 274 13.69 11.25 12.78
N TYR A 275 12.65 11.73 13.46
CA TYR A 275 12.68 12.22 14.81
C TYR A 275 11.53 11.64 15.60
N GLU A 276 11.83 11.27 16.85
CA GLU A 276 10.82 10.85 17.81
C GLU A 276 10.37 12.06 18.65
N VAL A 277 9.08 12.10 18.94
CA VAL A 277 8.56 13.04 19.93
C VAL A 277 8.50 12.32 21.27
N ASN A 278 9.39 12.66 22.18
CA ASN A 278 9.53 12.02 23.49
C ASN A 278 8.21 12.09 24.28
N GLU A 279 7.75 10.95 24.79
CA GLU A 279 6.52 10.78 25.57
C GLU A 279 6.38 11.81 26.71
N ASN A 280 7.48 12.14 27.39
CA ASN A 280 7.47 13.13 28.47
C ASN A 280 7.14 14.55 28.02
N ARG A 281 7.22 14.84 26.72
CA ARG A 281 6.89 16.16 26.15
C ARG A 281 5.46 16.25 25.68
N THR A 282 4.87 15.14 25.28
CA THR A 282 3.53 15.12 24.69
C THR A 282 2.44 14.63 25.63
N LEU A 283 2.78 13.75 26.58
CA LEU A 283 1.83 13.02 27.42
C LEU A 283 0.81 12.20 26.59
N LEU A 284 1.19 11.83 25.36
CA LEU A 284 0.44 10.90 24.54
C LEU A 284 0.78 9.48 25.00
N ASN A 285 -0.05 8.91 25.86
CA ASN A 285 0.09 7.52 26.26
C ASN A 285 -0.72 6.65 25.30
N GLY A 286 -0.04 5.91 24.44
CA GLY A 286 -0.66 4.92 23.54
C GLY A 286 -0.87 5.39 22.11
N SER A 287 -1.77 4.69 21.41
CA SER A 287 -2.00 4.86 19.98
C SER A 287 -2.56 6.24 19.62
N VAL A 288 -1.99 6.87 18.59
CA VAL A 288 -2.43 8.15 18.02
C VAL A 288 -3.24 7.89 16.74
N TYR A 289 -4.56 7.97 16.85
CA TYR A 289 -5.49 7.57 15.80
C TYR A 289 -5.76 8.64 14.77
N SER A 290 -5.56 9.90 15.12
CA SER A 290 -5.83 11.02 14.22
C SER A 290 -4.93 12.20 14.51
N LEU A 291 -4.61 12.94 13.44
CA LEU A 291 -3.81 14.15 13.47
C LEU A 291 -4.52 15.23 12.63
N ALA A 292 -4.49 16.46 13.11
CA ALA A 292 -4.91 17.64 12.36
C ALA A 292 -3.95 18.81 12.62
N TYR A 293 -3.85 19.73 11.65
CA TYR A 293 -3.01 20.92 11.74
C TYR A 293 -3.81 22.15 11.32
N ASP A 294 -3.76 23.23 12.12
CA ASP A 294 -4.53 24.46 11.85
C ASP A 294 -3.66 25.61 11.27
N GLY A 295 -2.41 25.34 10.99
CA GLY A 295 -1.42 26.32 10.57
C GLY A 295 -0.49 26.77 11.71
N ASP A 296 -0.94 26.71 12.96
CA ASP A 296 -0.19 27.11 14.14
C ASP A 296 0.11 25.92 15.07
N TYR A 297 -0.82 24.99 15.23
CA TYR A 297 -0.74 23.88 16.18
C TYR A 297 -1.13 22.55 15.55
N VAL A 298 -0.50 21.49 16.04
CA VAL A 298 -0.86 20.10 15.75
C VAL A 298 -1.79 19.58 16.84
N TYR A 299 -2.86 18.95 16.44
CA TYR A 299 -3.81 18.27 17.30
C TYR A 299 -3.64 16.76 17.13
N ALA A 300 -3.36 16.07 18.23
CA ALA A 300 -3.14 14.64 18.24
C ALA A 300 -4.19 13.93 19.09
N GLY A 301 -5.02 13.13 18.44
CA GLY A 301 -6.07 12.34 19.07
C GLY A 301 -5.57 10.93 19.38
N SER A 302 -5.68 10.54 20.66
CA SER A 302 -5.14 9.27 21.16
C SER A 302 -6.19 8.39 21.82
N SER A 303 -5.75 7.21 22.31
CA SER A 303 -6.56 6.33 23.15
C SER A 303 -7.06 7.00 24.45
N TYR A 304 -6.34 8.02 24.92
CA TYR A 304 -6.55 8.60 26.25
C TYR A 304 -6.88 10.09 26.24
N GLY A 305 -7.16 10.65 25.08
CA GLY A 305 -7.56 12.05 24.96
C GLY A 305 -6.92 12.76 23.77
N LEU A 306 -7.05 14.07 23.80
CA LEU A 306 -6.61 15.00 22.77
C LEU A 306 -5.49 15.87 23.31
N VAL A 307 -4.46 16.09 22.52
CA VAL A 307 -3.32 16.94 22.87
C VAL A 307 -3.13 18.00 21.78
N LYS A 308 -2.92 19.25 22.22
CA LYS A 308 -2.50 20.37 21.39
C LYS A 308 -1.00 20.54 21.51
N LEU A 309 -0.28 20.49 20.39
CA LEU A 309 1.19 20.54 20.32
C LEU A 309 1.66 21.75 19.52
N ASN A 310 2.68 22.42 20.00
CA ASN A 310 3.39 23.41 19.20
C ASN A 310 4.39 22.67 18.27
N PRO A 311 4.29 22.83 16.94
CA PRO A 311 5.11 22.04 16.00
C PRO A 311 6.62 22.36 16.13
N SER A 312 6.99 23.62 16.35
CA SER A 312 8.40 24.03 16.44
C SER A 312 9.09 23.53 17.72
N THR A 313 8.40 23.56 18.84
CA THR A 313 8.97 23.12 20.14
C THR A 313 8.67 21.65 20.45
N ARG A 314 7.71 21.06 19.75
CA ARG A 314 7.20 19.69 19.94
C ARG A 314 6.69 19.46 21.39
N ARG A 315 6.17 20.52 22.01
CA ARG A 315 5.68 20.49 23.39
C ARG A 315 4.17 20.67 23.44
N LYS A 316 3.59 20.05 24.44
CA LYS A 316 2.17 20.24 24.76
C LYS A 316 1.89 21.71 25.13
N SER A 317 0.83 22.25 24.55
CA SER A 317 0.25 23.53 24.93
C SER A 317 -0.94 23.31 25.86
N SER A 318 -1.13 24.20 26.83
CA SER A 318 -2.30 24.15 27.69
C SER A 318 -3.55 24.45 26.89
N TRP A 319 -4.59 23.62 27.05
CA TRP A 319 -5.83 23.76 26.33
C TRP A 319 -6.97 23.06 27.08
N GLU A 320 -8.04 23.82 27.39
CA GLU A 320 -9.15 23.33 28.21
C GLU A 320 -9.86 22.12 27.60
N ILE A 321 -9.97 22.07 26.28
CA ILE A 321 -10.61 20.96 25.57
C ILE A 321 -9.83 19.65 25.79
N SER A 322 -8.48 19.71 25.90
CA SER A 322 -7.69 18.53 26.24
C SER A 322 -8.09 17.93 27.61
N ASP A 323 -8.44 18.79 28.57
CA ASP A 323 -8.85 18.34 29.90
C ASP A 323 -10.25 17.76 29.90
N ALA A 324 -11.16 18.32 29.09
CA ALA A 324 -12.54 17.87 28.96
C ALA A 324 -12.68 16.46 28.33
N VAL A 325 -11.77 16.09 27.44
CA VAL A 325 -11.78 14.77 26.78
C VAL A 325 -10.72 13.82 27.33
N ARG A 326 -10.10 14.13 28.45
CA ARG A 326 -9.10 13.28 29.08
C ARG A 326 -9.67 11.92 29.47
N GLY A 327 -8.99 10.85 29.07
CA GLY A 327 -9.40 9.48 29.32
C GLY A 327 -10.39 8.91 28.30
N PHE A 328 -10.82 9.71 27.33
CA PHE A 328 -11.67 9.25 26.24
C PHE A 328 -10.86 9.05 24.97
N ARG A 329 -11.22 8.04 24.21
CA ARG A 329 -10.64 7.82 22.90
C ARG A 329 -11.11 8.89 21.90
N ILE A 330 -10.16 9.51 21.21
CA ILE A 330 -10.42 10.35 20.05
C ILE A 330 -10.41 9.44 18.81
N HIS A 331 -11.46 9.50 18.03
CA HIS A 331 -11.62 8.63 16.85
C HIS A 331 -11.08 9.28 15.60
N ASP A 332 -11.42 10.57 15.42
CA ASP A 332 -10.98 11.32 14.26
C ASP A 332 -10.92 12.82 14.54
N LEU A 333 -10.08 13.52 13.77
CA LEU A 333 -9.88 14.96 13.80
C LEU A 333 -9.82 15.48 12.37
N HIS A 334 -10.50 16.61 12.12
CA HIS A 334 -10.42 17.29 10.84
C HIS A 334 -10.42 18.80 11.05
N PHE A 335 -9.46 19.49 10.45
CA PHE A 335 -9.46 20.96 10.42
C PHE A 335 -9.95 21.42 9.05
N ASP A 336 -11.08 22.15 9.05
CA ASP A 336 -11.77 22.56 7.83
C ASP A 336 -11.31 23.91 7.27
N GLY A 337 -10.17 24.42 7.78
CA GLY A 337 -9.64 25.74 7.46
C GLY A 337 -10.12 26.86 8.39
N GLN A 338 -11.11 26.59 9.25
CA GLN A 338 -11.65 27.55 10.22
C GLN A 338 -11.86 26.93 11.60
N SER A 339 -12.35 25.70 11.65
CA SER A 339 -12.69 24.99 12.88
C SER A 339 -12.09 23.58 12.89
N LEU A 340 -11.76 23.14 14.09
CA LEU A 340 -11.36 21.75 14.34
C LEU A 340 -12.59 20.93 14.72
N TRP A 341 -12.84 19.90 13.94
CA TRP A 341 -13.86 18.89 14.21
C TRP A 341 -13.25 17.75 14.99
N ILE A 342 -13.89 17.33 16.07
CA ILE A 342 -13.39 16.35 17.03
C ILE A 342 -14.44 15.27 17.23
N SER A 343 -14.16 14.04 16.76
CA SER A 343 -15.00 12.87 17.01
C SER A 343 -14.40 12.05 18.16
N TRP A 344 -15.16 11.84 19.26
CA TRP A 344 -14.63 11.20 20.46
C TRP A 344 -15.65 10.39 21.25
N GLY A 345 -15.16 9.48 22.06
CA GLY A 345 -15.98 8.68 22.97
C GLY A 345 -17.06 7.87 22.24
N VAL A 346 -18.29 7.95 22.71
CA VAL A 346 -19.44 7.33 22.08
C VAL A 346 -20.35 8.46 21.58
N ASN A 347 -20.52 8.55 20.27
CA ASN A 347 -21.48 9.45 19.60
C ASN A 347 -21.24 10.97 19.82
N ASN A 348 -20.03 11.40 20.18
CA ASN A 348 -19.76 12.82 20.36
C ASN A 348 -19.04 13.39 19.13
N LEU A 349 -19.53 14.53 18.66
CA LEU A 349 -18.90 15.36 17.66
C LEU A 349 -18.84 16.79 18.19
N TRP A 350 -17.65 17.35 18.22
CA TRP A 350 -17.40 18.72 18.63
C TRP A 350 -16.82 19.52 17.48
N LYS A 351 -17.16 20.79 17.42
CA LYS A 351 -16.57 21.78 16.53
C LYS A 351 -15.98 22.88 17.38
N TRP A 352 -14.68 23.06 17.33
CA TRP A 352 -14.00 24.13 18.04
C TRP A 352 -13.38 25.11 17.04
N THR A 353 -13.67 26.40 17.23
CA THR A 353 -13.19 27.47 16.36
C THR A 353 -12.06 28.23 17.06
N PRO A 354 -10.78 28.09 16.59
CA PRO A 354 -9.62 28.71 17.23
C PRO A 354 -9.73 30.23 17.39
N SER A 355 -10.24 30.93 16.36
CA SER A 355 -10.27 32.40 16.33
C SER A 355 -11.21 33.03 17.36
N SER A 356 -12.34 32.36 17.68
CA SER A 356 -13.30 32.81 18.68
C SER A 356 -13.19 32.05 20.00
N ASN A 357 -12.44 30.95 20.04
CA ASN A 357 -12.38 29.98 21.14
C ASN A 357 -13.75 29.40 21.51
N GLU A 358 -14.66 29.35 20.54
CA GLU A 358 -16.00 28.77 20.72
C GLU A 358 -16.00 27.28 20.51
N LEU A 359 -16.74 26.56 21.36
CA LEU A 359 -16.95 25.13 21.29
C LEU A 359 -18.44 24.84 21.08
N GLU A 360 -18.77 24.28 19.93
CA GLU A 360 -20.08 23.72 19.65
C GLU A 360 -20.06 22.20 19.84
N THR A 361 -21.13 21.66 20.42
CA THR A 361 -21.24 20.22 20.72
C THR A 361 -22.47 19.65 20.02
N PHE A 362 -22.28 18.55 19.31
CA PHE A 362 -23.34 17.85 18.60
C PHE A 362 -23.47 16.44 19.20
N SER A 363 -24.45 16.22 20.06
CA SER A 363 -24.83 14.87 20.56
C SER A 363 -25.99 14.28 19.74
N GLU A 364 -26.80 15.15 19.16
CA GLU A 364 -27.85 14.86 18.24
C GLU A 364 -27.77 15.87 17.11
N LEU A 365 -28.12 15.47 15.89
CA LEU A 365 -28.17 16.43 14.79
C LEU A 365 -29.38 17.37 14.98
N PRO A 366 -29.16 18.69 14.83
CA PRO A 366 -30.30 19.65 14.93
C PRO A 366 -31.36 19.31 13.90
N ASN A 367 -32.61 19.50 14.28
CA ASN A 367 -33.79 19.33 13.43
C ASN A 367 -33.60 19.95 12.03
N SER A 368 -33.33 19.08 11.05
CA SER A 368 -33.54 19.46 9.66
C SER A 368 -35.02 19.20 9.33
N ASN A 369 -35.62 19.97 8.41
CA ASN A 369 -36.98 19.75 7.93
C ASN A 369 -37.13 18.42 7.13
N ASP A 370 -36.20 17.52 7.23
CA ASP A 370 -36.21 16.22 6.58
C ASP A 370 -36.66 15.17 7.61
N GLU A 371 -37.77 14.48 7.36
CA GLU A 371 -38.36 13.47 8.25
C GLU A 371 -37.40 12.35 8.68
N TYR A 372 -36.33 12.16 7.93
CA TYR A 372 -35.30 11.16 8.22
C TYR A 372 -34.27 11.62 9.27
N PHE A 373 -34.11 12.91 9.54
CA PHE A 373 -33.12 13.42 10.49
C PHE A 373 -33.49 13.21 11.98
N ASN A 374 -34.74 13.00 12.26
CA ASN A 374 -35.24 12.80 13.64
C ASN A 374 -34.85 11.44 14.25
N LEU A 375 -34.16 10.57 13.48
CA LEU A 375 -33.79 9.21 13.88
C LEU A 375 -32.27 8.97 13.93
N VAL A 376 -31.46 9.96 13.57
CA VAL A 376 -30.02 9.76 13.46
C VAL A 376 -29.35 10.13 14.77
N GLU A 377 -29.28 9.18 15.67
CA GLU A 377 -28.23 9.17 16.68
C GLU A 377 -26.89 9.05 15.95
N LEU A 378 -25.92 9.87 16.31
CA LEU A 378 -24.57 9.83 15.74
C LEU A 378 -23.86 8.55 16.23
N HIS A 379 -24.19 7.41 15.66
CA HIS A 379 -23.78 6.10 16.20
C HIS A 379 -22.37 5.63 15.76
N SER A 380 -21.78 6.28 14.76
CA SER A 380 -20.48 5.82 14.25
C SER A 380 -19.34 6.16 15.19
N ARG A 381 -18.53 5.14 15.55
CA ARG A 381 -17.33 5.31 16.38
C ARG A 381 -16.18 5.99 15.63
N LYS A 382 -16.09 5.80 14.31
CA LYS A 382 -15.12 6.48 13.42
C LYS A 382 -15.94 7.17 12.34
N ARG A 383 -15.73 8.48 12.16
CA ARG A 383 -16.33 9.25 11.09
C ARG A 383 -15.23 9.66 10.14
N ALA A 384 -15.37 9.24 8.90
CA ALA A 384 -14.55 9.82 7.85
C ALA A 384 -15.00 11.27 7.64
N MET A 385 -14.04 12.19 7.64
CA MET A 385 -14.31 13.63 7.52
C MET A 385 -13.44 14.25 6.44
N THR A 386 -14.04 15.12 5.63
CA THR A 386 -13.31 15.98 4.69
C THR A 386 -14.05 17.30 4.53
N SER A 387 -13.41 18.31 3.95
CA SER A 387 -14.03 19.59 3.67
C SER A 387 -13.58 20.17 2.35
N HIS A 388 -14.49 20.89 1.69
CA HIS A 388 -14.16 21.66 0.51
C HIS A 388 -15.03 22.91 0.43
N GLY A 389 -14.41 24.08 0.19
CA GLY A 389 -15.11 25.35 0.12
C GLY A 389 -15.84 25.64 1.41
N ASN A 390 -17.16 25.69 1.36
CA ASN A 390 -18.03 26.02 2.50
C ASN A 390 -18.63 24.80 3.20
N ASP A 391 -18.40 23.61 2.67
CA ASP A 391 -19.03 22.38 3.11
C ASP A 391 -18.04 21.44 3.80
N VAL A 392 -18.48 20.82 4.88
CA VAL A 392 -17.77 19.74 5.59
C VAL A 392 -18.61 18.48 5.45
N TYR A 393 -17.98 17.40 5.03
CA TYR A 393 -18.60 16.12 4.74
C TYR A 393 -18.25 15.10 5.82
N PHE A 394 -19.25 14.34 6.25
CA PHE A 394 -19.11 13.30 7.28
C PHE A 394 -19.67 11.99 6.77
N GLY A 395 -18.85 10.96 6.69
CA GLY A 395 -19.26 9.61 6.36
C GLY A 395 -19.72 8.86 7.61
N ASP A 396 -20.94 8.30 7.56
CA ASP A 396 -21.58 7.61 8.67
C ASP A 396 -22.39 6.42 8.10
N GLU A 397 -22.82 5.49 8.94
CA GLU A 397 -23.59 4.32 8.51
C GLU A 397 -24.98 4.66 7.90
N TYR A 398 -25.42 5.88 8.09
CA TYR A 398 -26.66 6.42 7.49
C TYR A 398 -26.43 7.18 6.19
N GLY A 399 -25.19 7.19 5.69
CA GLY A 399 -24.79 7.86 4.46
C GLY A 399 -23.79 8.98 4.68
N ILE A 400 -23.89 10.03 3.87
CA ILE A 400 -23.00 11.19 3.95
C ILE A 400 -23.81 12.41 4.38
N LEU A 401 -23.37 13.02 5.47
CA LEU A 401 -23.90 14.26 6.01
C LEU A 401 -23.02 15.43 5.58
N ILE A 402 -23.65 16.60 5.39
CA ILE A 402 -22.97 17.82 4.97
C ILE A 402 -23.32 18.91 5.97
N TYR A 403 -22.30 19.54 6.54
CA TYR A 403 -22.43 20.76 7.30
C TYR A 403 -21.99 21.95 6.45
N THR A 404 -22.93 22.86 6.14
CA THR A 404 -22.65 24.07 5.38
C THR A 404 -22.36 25.23 6.34
N ARG A 405 -21.09 25.68 6.41
CA ARG A 405 -20.59 26.66 7.38
C ARG A 405 -21.34 28.01 7.33
N SER A 406 -21.54 28.56 6.14
CA SER A 406 -22.21 29.88 5.99
C SER A 406 -23.67 29.90 6.43
N ARG A 407 -24.30 28.74 6.53
CA ARG A 407 -25.72 28.61 6.93
C ARG A 407 -25.86 27.94 8.30
N GLU A 408 -24.75 27.41 8.83
CA GLU A 408 -24.71 26.65 10.09
C GLU A 408 -25.77 25.54 10.14
N ASN A 409 -26.01 24.89 8.99
CA ASN A 409 -27.01 23.87 8.88
C ASN A 409 -26.48 22.54 8.37
N TRP A 410 -27.17 21.49 8.78
CA TRP A 410 -26.92 20.12 8.36
C TRP A 410 -27.88 19.72 7.25
N THR A 411 -27.36 19.02 6.26
CA THR A 411 -28.15 18.37 5.21
C THR A 411 -27.60 16.96 4.95
N ARG A 412 -28.44 16.09 4.42
CA ARG A 412 -28.00 14.80 3.91
C ARG A 412 -27.71 14.90 2.42
N LEU A 413 -26.66 14.22 1.96
CA LEU A 413 -26.35 14.13 0.54
C LEU A 413 -27.56 13.54 -0.22
N LYS A 414 -28.02 14.24 -1.25
CA LYS A 414 -29.18 13.82 -2.07
C LYS A 414 -28.83 12.52 -2.82
N GLY A 415 -29.83 11.69 -3.08
CA GLY A 415 -29.64 10.41 -3.78
C GLY A 415 -29.01 9.30 -2.93
N ALA A 416 -28.77 9.56 -1.64
CA ALA A 416 -27.97 8.75 -0.75
C ALA A 416 -28.57 7.38 -0.34
N GLY A 417 -29.72 6.96 -0.87
CA GLY A 417 -30.30 5.65 -0.52
C GLY A 417 -29.34 4.46 -0.77
N ARG A 418 -28.41 4.59 -1.72
CA ARG A 418 -27.35 3.60 -2.00
C ARG A 418 -26.20 3.66 -0.99
N LEU A 419 -26.06 4.75 -0.26
CA LEU A 419 -24.98 4.99 0.69
C LEU A 419 -25.37 4.60 2.13
N VAL A 420 -26.66 4.32 2.37
CA VAL A 420 -27.15 3.90 3.68
C VAL A 420 -26.70 2.47 3.97
N GLY A 421 -26.21 2.24 5.17
CA GLY A 421 -25.69 0.94 5.60
C GLY A 421 -24.23 0.70 5.22
N GLN A 422 -23.58 1.66 4.54
CA GLN A 422 -22.16 1.60 4.24
C GLN A 422 -21.32 2.12 5.40
N GLN A 423 -20.23 1.46 5.68
CA GLN A 423 -19.25 1.95 6.65
C GLN A 423 -18.16 2.72 5.90
N PHE A 424 -18.22 4.03 5.94
CA PHE A 424 -17.21 4.90 5.35
C PHE A 424 -15.98 4.97 6.26
N LEU A 425 -14.81 4.84 5.65
CA LEU A 425 -13.52 4.81 6.35
C LEU A 425 -12.66 6.03 6.04
N ASP A 426 -12.85 6.61 4.86
CA ASP A 426 -12.15 7.82 4.41
C ASP A 426 -12.95 8.57 3.36
N LEU A 427 -12.79 9.89 3.31
CA LEU A 427 -13.45 10.79 2.38
C LEU A 427 -12.48 11.80 1.80
N GLU A 428 -12.61 12.11 0.51
CA GLU A 428 -11.87 13.20 -0.13
C GLU A 428 -12.69 13.88 -1.21
N VAL A 429 -12.49 15.19 -1.38
CA VAL A 429 -13.12 15.95 -2.46
C VAL A 429 -12.05 16.34 -3.48
N THR A 430 -12.30 15.99 -4.74
CA THR A 430 -11.51 16.47 -5.88
C THR A 430 -12.31 17.42 -6.75
N VAL A 431 -11.61 18.29 -7.49
CA VAL A 431 -12.23 19.25 -8.40
C VAL A 431 -11.63 19.04 -9.79
N SER A 432 -12.46 18.80 -10.80
CA SER A 432 -12.01 18.70 -12.17
C SER A 432 -11.42 20.04 -12.63
N SER A 433 -10.20 20.00 -13.13
CA SER A 433 -9.51 21.19 -13.65
C SER A 433 -10.17 21.76 -14.91
N GLU A 434 -10.87 20.93 -15.69
CA GLU A 434 -11.53 21.33 -16.93
C GLU A 434 -12.97 21.83 -16.71
N SER A 435 -13.76 21.06 -15.99
CA SER A 435 -15.19 21.36 -15.82
C SER A 435 -15.51 22.15 -14.54
N GLY A 436 -14.60 22.17 -13.56
CA GLY A 436 -14.83 22.72 -12.23
C GLY A 436 -15.81 21.89 -11.39
N ILE A 437 -16.26 20.73 -11.88
CA ILE A 437 -17.16 19.83 -11.14
C ILE A 437 -16.42 19.23 -9.95
N ARG A 438 -17.13 19.21 -8.81
CA ARG A 438 -16.61 18.62 -7.57
C ARG A 438 -17.09 17.19 -7.43
N TYR A 439 -16.16 16.32 -7.08
CA TYR A 439 -16.42 14.91 -6.85
C TYR A 439 -16.05 14.53 -5.43
N LEU A 440 -16.95 13.88 -4.72
CA LEU A 440 -16.69 13.29 -3.41
C LEU A 440 -16.39 11.80 -3.59
N TRP A 441 -15.24 11.41 -3.15
CA TRP A 441 -14.78 10.02 -3.06
C TRP A 441 -15.01 9.51 -1.65
N ALA A 442 -15.65 8.37 -1.53
CA ALA A 442 -15.99 7.78 -0.25
C ALA A 442 -15.54 6.32 -0.20
N ALA A 443 -14.44 6.08 0.52
CA ALA A 443 -13.89 4.74 0.75
C ALA A 443 -14.74 3.96 1.76
N SER A 444 -15.04 2.71 1.46
CA SER A 444 -15.87 1.87 2.30
C SER A 444 -15.35 0.41 2.36
N LEU A 445 -16.05 -0.42 3.15
CA LEU A 445 -15.81 -1.87 3.15
C LEU A 445 -16.42 -2.59 1.94
N ASP A 446 -17.15 -1.87 1.10
CA ASP A 446 -17.82 -2.35 -0.11
C ASP A 446 -17.43 -1.50 -1.33
N GLY A 447 -16.15 -1.24 -1.53
CA GLY A 447 -15.63 -0.44 -2.62
C GLY A 447 -15.56 1.06 -2.34
N VAL A 448 -15.53 1.83 -3.42
CA VAL A 448 -15.50 3.29 -3.40
C VAL A 448 -16.76 3.82 -4.04
N TYR A 449 -17.40 4.77 -3.38
CA TYR A 449 -18.52 5.52 -3.93
C TYR A 449 -18.01 6.88 -4.41
N LEU A 450 -18.15 7.12 -5.68
CA LEU A 450 -17.86 8.40 -6.32
C LEU A 450 -19.15 9.16 -6.53
N VAL A 451 -19.24 10.35 -5.96
CA VAL A 451 -20.42 11.21 -6.03
C VAL A 451 -20.10 12.49 -6.75
N ASP A 452 -20.81 12.77 -7.83
CA ASP A 452 -20.82 14.07 -8.46
C ASP A 452 -21.65 15.03 -7.58
N LEU A 453 -21.01 16.06 -7.04
CA LEU A 453 -21.64 16.98 -6.10
C LEU A 453 -22.57 18.04 -6.78
N GLU A 454 -22.57 18.11 -8.10
CA GLU A 454 -23.45 19.03 -8.84
C GLU A 454 -24.78 18.35 -9.22
N ASN A 455 -24.74 17.12 -9.72
CA ASN A 455 -25.94 16.39 -10.16
C ASN A 455 -26.37 15.25 -9.23
N PHE A 456 -25.56 14.94 -8.21
CA PHE A 456 -25.75 13.87 -7.23
C PHE A 456 -25.77 12.46 -7.84
N GLY A 457 -25.13 12.30 -8.99
CA GLY A 457 -24.86 10.98 -9.59
C GLY A 457 -23.89 10.18 -8.72
N ILE A 458 -24.19 8.90 -8.49
CA ILE A 458 -23.36 8.01 -7.68
C ILE A 458 -22.86 6.87 -8.55
N THR A 459 -21.55 6.72 -8.65
CA THR A 459 -20.84 5.58 -9.27
C THR A 459 -20.21 4.73 -8.18
N HIS A 460 -20.41 3.43 -8.22
CA HIS A 460 -19.78 2.47 -7.33
C HIS A 460 -18.61 1.82 -8.07
N ILE A 461 -17.44 1.82 -7.46
CA ILE A 461 -16.21 1.22 -7.98
C ILE A 461 -15.81 0.08 -7.06
N SER A 462 -15.66 -1.11 -7.63
CA SER A 462 -15.43 -2.36 -6.91
C SER A 462 -14.22 -3.11 -7.48
N LYS A 463 -13.97 -4.30 -6.96
CA LYS A 463 -12.96 -5.20 -7.50
C LYS A 463 -13.25 -5.61 -8.95
N GLU A 464 -14.51 -5.64 -9.37
CA GLU A 464 -14.91 -5.93 -10.75
C GLU A 464 -14.44 -4.83 -11.70
N ASP A 465 -14.29 -3.59 -11.20
CA ASP A 465 -13.80 -2.43 -11.95
C ASP A 465 -12.27 -2.26 -11.88
N GLY A 466 -11.56 -3.14 -11.15
CA GLY A 466 -10.11 -3.17 -11.08
C GLY A 466 -9.48 -2.80 -9.74
N LEU A 467 -10.26 -2.57 -8.68
CA LEU A 467 -9.69 -2.44 -7.34
C LEU A 467 -9.00 -3.74 -6.92
N SER A 468 -7.92 -3.62 -6.17
CA SER A 468 -7.22 -4.79 -5.60
C SER A 468 -8.05 -5.52 -4.54
N SER A 469 -9.00 -4.82 -3.92
CA SER A 469 -9.98 -5.36 -2.96
C SER A 469 -11.19 -4.45 -2.88
N ASP A 470 -12.38 -5.01 -2.53
CA ASP A 470 -13.57 -4.20 -2.24
C ASP A 470 -13.46 -3.44 -0.92
N LYS A 471 -12.58 -3.89 0.00
CA LYS A 471 -12.31 -3.13 1.23
C LYS A 471 -11.31 -2.03 0.94
N VAL A 472 -11.74 -0.78 1.02
CA VAL A 472 -10.88 0.38 0.83
C VAL A 472 -10.79 1.14 2.16
N TYR A 473 -9.58 1.24 2.69
CA TYR A 473 -9.34 1.78 4.04
C TYR A 473 -8.95 3.26 4.05
N ALA A 474 -8.27 3.70 3.02
CA ALA A 474 -7.79 5.07 2.88
C ALA A 474 -7.77 5.48 1.42
N LEU A 475 -7.85 6.77 1.16
CA LEU A 475 -7.69 7.34 -0.16
C LEU A 475 -6.94 8.67 -0.08
N THR A 476 -6.27 9.05 -1.16
CA THR A 476 -5.64 10.35 -1.31
C THR A 476 -5.49 10.72 -2.77
N SER A 477 -5.71 11.98 -3.10
CA SER A 477 -5.56 12.49 -4.46
C SER A 477 -4.15 13.02 -4.74
N SER A 478 -3.76 12.95 -6.00
CA SER A 478 -2.49 13.45 -6.51
C SER A 478 -2.68 13.90 -7.95
N GLY A 479 -2.91 15.19 -8.16
CA GLY A 479 -3.20 15.71 -9.50
C GLY A 479 -4.41 15.04 -10.13
N GLY A 480 -4.22 14.42 -11.30
CA GLY A 480 -5.28 13.68 -12.01
C GLY A 480 -5.57 12.27 -11.50
N TYR A 481 -4.89 11.84 -10.45
CA TYR A 481 -4.97 10.48 -9.92
C TYR A 481 -5.59 10.46 -8.54
N ILE A 482 -6.22 9.33 -8.21
CA ILE A 482 -6.61 9.00 -6.84
C ILE A 482 -6.08 7.62 -6.47
N TRP A 483 -5.50 7.52 -5.30
CA TRP A 483 -4.93 6.31 -4.75
C TRP A 483 -5.86 5.70 -3.73
N PHE A 484 -6.01 4.40 -3.75
CA PHE A 484 -6.81 3.64 -2.82
C PHE A 484 -5.95 2.65 -2.06
N GLY A 485 -5.99 2.73 -0.74
CA GLY A 485 -5.35 1.79 0.17
C GLY A 485 -6.28 0.66 0.55
N THR A 486 -5.86 -0.57 0.28
CA THR A 486 -6.65 -1.78 0.52
C THR A 486 -5.87 -2.82 1.34
N PRO A 487 -6.51 -3.88 1.86
CA PRO A 487 -5.79 -4.97 2.50
C PRO A 487 -4.87 -5.77 1.54
N SER A 488 -5.04 -5.60 0.23
CA SER A 488 -4.28 -6.29 -0.81
C SER A 488 -3.28 -5.38 -1.53
N GLY A 489 -2.98 -4.21 -0.99
CA GLY A 489 -2.07 -3.23 -1.57
C GLY A 489 -2.75 -1.96 -2.03
N LEU A 490 -2.16 -1.33 -3.04
CA LEU A 490 -2.63 -0.07 -3.62
C LEU A 490 -3.40 -0.31 -4.91
N SER A 491 -4.38 0.55 -5.16
CA SER A 491 -4.98 0.74 -6.48
C SER A 491 -4.86 2.21 -6.87
N LEU A 492 -4.63 2.45 -8.16
CA LEU A 492 -4.53 3.78 -8.75
C LEU A 492 -5.65 3.95 -9.77
N PHE A 493 -6.32 5.08 -9.73
CA PHE A 493 -7.35 5.45 -10.70
C PHE A 493 -7.06 6.82 -11.30
N ASP A 494 -6.96 6.86 -12.62
CA ASP A 494 -6.83 8.09 -13.42
C ASP A 494 -8.23 8.69 -13.60
N TRP A 495 -8.64 9.52 -12.66
CA TRP A 495 -9.99 10.04 -12.60
C TRP A 495 -10.22 11.21 -13.57
N GLN A 496 -9.21 11.99 -13.89
CA GLN A 496 -9.34 13.04 -14.88
C GLN A 496 -9.65 12.45 -16.26
N ARG A 497 -8.86 11.48 -16.69
CA ARG A 497 -9.08 10.79 -17.97
C ARG A 497 -10.42 10.07 -18.05
N TYR A 498 -10.96 9.63 -16.91
CA TYR A 498 -12.26 8.95 -16.89
C TYR A 498 -13.42 9.91 -17.16
N PHE A 499 -13.28 11.20 -16.83
CA PHE A 499 -14.32 12.24 -17.02
C PHE A 499 -14.07 13.16 -18.21
N GLU A 500 -12.97 12.99 -18.92
CA GLU A 500 -12.69 13.58 -20.23
C GLU A 500 -13.33 12.74 -21.37
#